data_2d896dbcbcb02d28cc7fe707289faf45
#
_entry.id   2d896dbcbcb02d28cc7fe707289faf45
#
_cell.length_a   1.000
_cell.length_b   1.000
_cell.length_c   1.000
_cell.angle_alpha   90.00
_cell.angle_beta   90.00
_cell.angle_gamma   90.00
#
_symmetry.space_group_name_H-M   'P 1'
#
loop_
_entity.id
_entity.type
_entity.pdbx_description
1 polymer ?
#
loop_
_entity_poly.entity_id
_entity_poly.type
_entity_poly.pdbx_seq_one_letter_code
_entity_poly.pdbx_strand_id
1 'polypeptide(L)'
;IMFPMANPVPEIMPDKAEKAGAKVVGTGRSDFKNQINNVLAFPGIFRGALDVRASDINEEMKIAASNAIASLVSDDELSADYIIPKAFDKRVGKTVAAAVAKAAKDSGVARIWQQIGKPPFFKKQL
;
A
#
# COMPACT_ATOMS: atom_id res chain seq x y z
N ILE A 1 3.46 14.52 13.08
CA ILE A 1 2.60 13.58 12.36
C ILE A 1 1.85 12.76 13.39
N MET A 2 0.54 12.58 13.17
CA MET A 2 -0.31 11.83 14.11
C MET A 2 -1.27 10.92 13.31
N PHE A 3 -1.36 9.66 13.71
CA PHE A 3 -2.26 8.67 13.11
C PHE A 3 -3.18 8.04 14.17
N PRO A 4 -4.29 8.70 14.53
CA PRO A 4 -5.32 8.11 15.39
C PRO A 4 -6.13 7.08 14.58
N MET A 5 -5.93 5.80 14.88
CA MET A 5 -6.34 4.68 14.04
C MET A 5 -7.55 3.90 14.55
N ALA A 6 -8.08 4.21 15.75
CA ALA A 6 -9.24 3.51 16.30
C ALA A 6 -10.48 3.69 15.41
N ASN A 7 -11.26 2.64 15.28
CA ASN A 7 -12.51 2.60 14.51
C ASN A 7 -13.70 2.22 15.43
N PRO A 8 -14.88 2.82 15.24
CA PRO A 8 -15.26 3.84 14.26
C PRO A 8 -14.88 5.27 14.66
N VAL A 9 -14.49 5.50 15.92
CA VAL A 9 -14.12 6.82 16.43
C VAL A 9 -12.62 6.80 16.72
N PRO A 10 -11.82 7.69 16.09
CA PRO A 10 -10.40 7.79 16.36
C PRO A 10 -10.14 8.31 17.79
N GLU A 11 -8.96 8.00 18.34
CA GLU A 11 -8.56 8.40 19.70
C GLU A 11 -8.60 9.92 19.91
N ILE A 12 -8.34 10.66 18.85
CA ILE A 12 -8.53 12.11 18.77
C ILE A 12 -9.04 12.47 17.38
N MET A 13 -10.01 13.38 17.33
CA MET A 13 -10.52 13.88 16.05
C MET A 13 -9.49 14.76 15.36
N PRO A 14 -9.37 14.70 14.01
CA PRO A 14 -8.35 15.43 13.26
C PRO A 14 -8.30 16.93 13.55
N ASP A 15 -9.45 17.59 13.64
CA ASP A 15 -9.56 19.02 13.95
C ASP A 15 -8.99 19.37 15.34
N LYS A 16 -9.14 18.49 16.31
CA LYS A 16 -8.57 18.65 17.65
C LYS A 16 -7.07 18.41 17.66
N ALA A 17 -6.61 17.41 16.91
CA ALA A 17 -5.19 17.13 16.76
C ALA A 17 -4.44 18.30 16.10
N GLU A 18 -5.01 18.87 15.03
CA GLU A 18 -4.46 20.05 14.34
C GLU A 18 -4.40 21.27 15.26
N LYS A 19 -5.47 21.55 16.03
CA LYS A 19 -5.49 22.62 17.05
C LYS A 19 -4.45 22.43 18.14
N ALA A 20 -4.14 21.18 18.48
CA ALA A 20 -3.08 20.83 19.42
C ALA A 20 -1.66 20.89 18.84
N GLY A 21 -1.52 21.25 17.54
CA GLY A 21 -0.23 21.47 16.89
C GLY A 21 0.25 20.34 15.99
N ALA A 22 -0.56 19.30 15.74
CA ALA A 22 -0.22 18.27 14.76
C ALA A 22 -0.24 18.87 13.35
N LYS A 23 0.87 18.78 12.61
CA LYS A 23 0.99 19.30 11.25
C LYS A 23 0.42 18.37 10.19
N VAL A 24 0.44 17.08 10.44
CA VAL A 24 -0.09 16.05 9.55
C VAL A 24 -0.91 15.09 10.38
N VAL A 25 -2.16 14.88 10.00
CA VAL A 25 -3.06 13.94 10.65
C VAL A 25 -3.67 13.01 9.60
N GLY A 26 -3.68 11.70 9.88
CA GLY A 26 -4.35 10.69 9.06
C GLY A 26 -5.16 9.73 9.94
N THR A 27 -6.35 9.36 9.49
CA THR A 27 -7.24 8.41 10.19
C THR A 27 -7.77 7.35 9.24
N GLY A 28 -8.42 6.32 9.78
CA GLY A 28 -9.14 5.34 8.97
C GLY A 28 -10.44 5.86 8.33
N ARG A 29 -10.91 7.04 8.71
CA ARG A 29 -12.18 7.60 8.25
C ARG A 29 -12.08 8.20 6.87
N SER A 30 -13.10 7.93 6.02
CA SER A 30 -13.18 8.43 4.65
C SER A 30 -13.65 9.89 4.54
N ASP A 31 -14.18 10.46 5.60
CA ASP A 31 -14.68 11.83 5.66
C ASP A 31 -13.60 12.85 6.06
N PHE A 32 -12.36 12.40 6.32
CA PHE A 32 -11.22 13.25 6.61
C PHE A 32 -10.10 13.08 5.56
N LYS A 33 -9.18 14.04 5.53
CA LYS A 33 -7.96 14.00 4.71
C LYS A 33 -7.05 12.85 5.13
N ASN A 34 -6.17 12.43 4.25
CA ASN A 34 -5.18 11.38 4.54
C ASN A 34 -5.82 10.09 5.08
N GLN A 35 -6.83 9.57 4.38
CA GLN A 35 -7.46 8.31 4.79
C GLN A 35 -6.45 7.16 4.75
N ILE A 36 -6.16 6.58 5.90
CA ILE A 36 -5.34 5.37 6.04
C ILE A 36 -6.26 4.16 5.89
N ASN A 37 -6.23 3.54 4.73
CA ASN A 37 -7.14 2.43 4.41
C ASN A 37 -6.36 1.19 3.96
N ASN A 38 -6.66 0.05 4.56
CA ASN A 38 -6.04 -1.24 4.24
C ASN A 38 -6.19 -1.64 2.76
N VAL A 39 -7.18 -1.12 2.05
CA VAL A 39 -7.38 -1.38 0.61
C VAL A 39 -6.19 -0.90 -0.24
N LEU A 40 -5.39 0.02 0.25
CA LEU A 40 -4.16 0.46 -0.43
C LEU A 40 -3.06 -0.60 -0.39
N ALA A 41 -3.03 -1.46 0.61
CA ALA A 41 -1.95 -2.41 0.84
C ALA A 41 -2.34 -3.85 0.46
N PHE A 42 -3.38 -4.39 1.07
CA PHE A 42 -3.64 -5.83 1.04
C PHE A 42 -3.86 -6.43 -0.35
N PRO A 43 -4.67 -5.85 -1.25
CA PRO A 43 -4.84 -6.45 -2.58
C PRO A 43 -3.52 -6.55 -3.34
N GLY A 44 -2.68 -5.52 -3.27
CA GLY A 44 -1.37 -5.49 -3.92
C GLY A 44 -0.37 -6.45 -3.28
N ILE A 45 -0.31 -6.51 -1.95
CA ILE A 45 0.59 -7.42 -1.22
C ILE A 45 0.27 -8.87 -1.59
N PHE A 46 -0.99 -9.29 -1.49
CA PHE A 46 -1.37 -10.65 -1.83
C PHE A 46 -1.14 -10.96 -3.32
N ARG A 47 -1.47 -10.01 -4.19
CA ARG A 47 -1.22 -10.20 -5.62
C ARG A 47 0.25 -10.40 -5.92
N GLY A 48 1.13 -9.56 -5.38
CA GLY A 48 2.57 -9.67 -5.57
C GLY A 48 3.15 -10.97 -5.01
N ALA A 49 2.71 -11.38 -3.81
CA ALA A 49 3.14 -12.64 -3.21
C ALA A 49 2.69 -13.86 -4.03
N LEU A 50 1.43 -13.87 -4.50
CA LEU A 50 0.89 -14.97 -5.31
C LEU A 50 1.52 -15.06 -6.69
N ASP A 51 1.83 -13.94 -7.33
CA ASP A 51 2.46 -13.91 -8.65
C ASP A 51 3.81 -14.64 -8.69
N VAL A 52 4.54 -14.62 -7.59
CA VAL A 52 5.84 -15.30 -7.44
C VAL A 52 5.77 -16.54 -6.57
N ARG A 53 4.57 -16.97 -6.15
CA ARG A 53 4.34 -18.07 -5.22
C ARG A 53 5.23 -17.98 -3.98
N ALA A 54 5.28 -16.80 -3.38
CA ALA A 54 6.08 -16.58 -2.19
C ALA A 54 5.68 -17.57 -1.07
N SER A 55 6.66 -18.07 -0.35
CA SER A 55 6.45 -18.98 0.78
C SER A 55 6.03 -18.26 2.05
N ASP A 56 6.25 -16.94 2.09
CA ASP A 56 5.95 -16.07 3.22
C ASP A 56 5.69 -14.65 2.73
N ILE A 57 5.09 -13.82 3.58
CA ILE A 57 5.02 -12.37 3.42
C ILE A 57 5.87 -11.75 4.52
N ASN A 58 7.16 -11.57 4.22
CA ASN A 58 8.15 -11.10 5.16
C ASN A 58 8.20 -9.56 5.30
N GLU A 59 9.06 -9.07 6.18
CA GLU A 59 9.18 -7.63 6.45
C GLU A 59 9.66 -6.83 5.24
N GLU A 60 10.56 -7.37 4.44
CA GLU A 60 11.06 -6.74 3.21
C GLU A 60 9.93 -6.48 2.22
N MET A 61 8.99 -7.42 2.09
CA MET A 61 7.81 -7.27 1.24
C MET A 61 6.85 -6.20 1.78
N LYS A 62 6.67 -6.11 3.09
CA LYS A 62 5.82 -5.08 3.73
C LYS A 62 6.44 -3.68 3.57
N ILE A 63 7.74 -3.55 3.77
CA ILE A 63 8.48 -2.30 3.55
C ILE A 63 8.39 -1.88 2.07
N ALA A 64 8.56 -2.82 1.15
CA ALA A 64 8.43 -2.55 -0.28
C ALA A 64 7.02 -2.06 -0.64
N ALA A 65 5.97 -2.65 -0.06
CA ALA A 65 4.59 -2.20 -0.24
C ALA A 65 4.38 -0.76 0.27
N SER A 66 4.90 -0.45 1.45
CA SER A 66 4.81 0.89 2.05
C SER A 66 5.49 1.94 1.16
N ASN A 67 6.72 1.67 0.71
CA ASN A 67 7.45 2.55 -0.18
C ASN A 67 6.75 2.72 -1.54
N ALA A 68 6.17 1.65 -2.07
CA ALA A 68 5.41 1.68 -3.31
C ALA A 68 4.15 2.57 -3.22
N ILE A 69 3.42 2.50 -2.09
CA ILE A 69 2.27 3.39 -1.84
C ILE A 69 2.75 4.84 -1.74
N ALA A 70 3.78 5.11 -0.96
CA ALA A 70 4.32 6.45 -0.77
C ALA A 70 4.79 7.09 -2.10
N SER A 71 5.42 6.30 -2.97
CA SER A 71 5.95 6.78 -4.27
C SER A 71 4.87 7.24 -5.26
N LEU A 72 3.61 6.94 -5.00
CA LEU A 72 2.49 7.37 -5.84
C LEU A 72 2.01 8.79 -5.54
N VAL A 73 2.48 9.38 -4.46
CA VAL A 73 2.34 10.81 -4.17
C VAL A 73 3.59 11.51 -4.67
N SER A 74 3.46 12.31 -5.72
CA SER A 74 4.58 13.07 -6.25
C SER A 74 4.97 14.23 -5.33
N ASP A 75 6.20 14.72 -5.46
CA ASP A 75 6.68 15.85 -4.66
C ASP A 75 5.81 17.11 -4.83
N ASP A 76 5.26 17.32 -6.03
CA ASP A 76 4.36 18.43 -6.34
C ASP A 76 3.00 18.33 -5.64
N GLU A 77 2.53 17.10 -5.39
CA GLU A 77 1.25 16.83 -4.73
C GLU A 77 1.40 16.72 -3.21
N LEU A 78 2.60 16.42 -2.72
CA LEU A 78 2.86 16.17 -1.31
C LEU A 78 2.57 17.40 -0.46
N SER A 79 1.64 17.26 0.49
CA SER A 79 1.25 18.32 1.41
C SER A 79 0.79 17.73 2.74
N ALA A 80 0.58 18.54 3.75
CA ALA A 80 0.03 18.10 5.04
C ALA A 80 -1.34 17.42 4.89
N ASP A 81 -2.08 17.74 3.85
CA ASP A 81 -3.42 17.25 3.54
C ASP A 81 -3.45 16.09 2.54
N TYR A 82 -2.31 15.76 1.93
CA TYR A 82 -2.19 14.70 0.93
C TYR A 82 -0.83 14.01 1.04
N ILE A 83 -0.74 13.02 1.92
CA ILE A 83 0.48 12.22 2.18
C ILE A 83 0.36 10.79 1.67
N ILE A 84 -0.84 10.37 1.27
CA ILE A 84 -1.15 9.00 0.87
C ILE A 84 -2.14 9.02 -0.30
N PRO A 85 -2.06 8.11 -1.28
CA PRO A 85 -3.01 8.05 -2.38
C PRO A 85 -4.44 7.82 -1.90
N LYS A 86 -5.42 8.23 -2.69
CA LYS A 86 -6.83 7.95 -2.42
C LYS A 86 -7.09 6.44 -2.45
N ALA A 87 -8.03 5.97 -1.63
CA ALA A 87 -8.33 4.55 -1.42
C ALA A 87 -8.62 3.76 -2.72
N PHE A 88 -9.16 4.42 -3.76
CA PHE A 88 -9.50 3.78 -5.04
C PHE A 88 -8.62 4.23 -6.21
N ASP A 89 -7.41 4.71 -5.93
CA ASP A 89 -6.43 5.02 -6.98
C ASP A 89 -6.01 3.72 -7.70
N LYS A 90 -6.35 3.64 -8.99
CA LYS A 90 -6.13 2.44 -9.81
C LYS A 90 -4.65 2.07 -9.99
N ARG A 91 -3.74 2.99 -9.71
CA ARG A 91 -2.28 2.74 -9.79
C ARG A 91 -1.77 1.89 -8.64
N VAL A 92 -2.38 2.02 -7.44
CA VAL A 92 -1.87 1.45 -6.19
C VAL A 92 -1.68 -0.06 -6.28
N GLY A 93 -2.72 -0.79 -6.62
CA GLY A 93 -2.68 -2.26 -6.63
C GLY A 93 -1.56 -2.83 -7.51
N LYS A 94 -1.37 -2.26 -8.70
CA LYS A 94 -0.32 -2.66 -9.65
C LYS A 94 1.09 -2.35 -9.13
N THR A 95 1.27 -1.14 -8.61
CA THR A 95 2.57 -0.66 -8.11
C THR A 95 3.00 -1.45 -6.88
N VAL A 96 2.08 -1.67 -5.94
CA VAL A 96 2.34 -2.48 -4.74
C VAL A 96 2.66 -3.93 -5.10
N ALA A 97 1.87 -4.56 -5.98
CA ALA A 97 2.11 -5.94 -6.39
C ALA A 97 3.49 -6.13 -7.04
N ALA A 98 3.90 -5.22 -7.91
CA ALA A 98 5.22 -5.27 -8.54
C ALA A 98 6.36 -5.13 -7.53
N ALA A 99 6.26 -4.20 -6.59
CA ALA A 99 7.26 -3.99 -5.55
C ALA A 99 7.36 -5.19 -4.60
N VAL A 100 6.24 -5.75 -4.19
CA VAL A 100 6.17 -6.94 -3.31
C VAL A 100 6.74 -8.16 -4.01
N ALA A 101 6.39 -8.41 -5.28
CA ALA A 101 6.94 -9.52 -6.05
C ALA A 101 8.46 -9.41 -6.22
N LYS A 102 8.98 -8.19 -6.43
CA LYS A 102 10.42 -7.94 -6.48
C LYS A 102 11.07 -8.24 -5.12
N ALA A 103 10.52 -7.71 -4.03
CA ALA A 103 11.06 -7.92 -2.68
C ALA A 103 11.05 -9.41 -2.29
N ALA A 104 10.00 -10.15 -2.64
CA ALA A 104 9.93 -11.59 -2.42
C ALA A 104 11.04 -12.36 -3.15
N LYS A 105 11.39 -11.93 -4.36
CA LYS A 105 12.53 -12.50 -5.11
C LYS A 105 13.86 -12.15 -4.44
N ASP A 106 14.06 -10.88 -4.13
CA ASP A 106 15.32 -10.38 -3.57
C ASP A 106 15.60 -10.98 -2.18
N SER A 107 14.57 -11.23 -1.37
CA SER A 107 14.68 -11.87 -0.05
C SER A 107 14.65 -13.40 -0.08
N GLY A 108 14.55 -14.02 -1.27
CA GLY A 108 14.66 -15.47 -1.43
C GLY A 108 13.41 -16.28 -1.06
N VAL A 109 12.26 -15.64 -0.81
CA VAL A 109 11.01 -16.35 -0.48
C VAL A 109 10.14 -16.66 -1.71
N ALA A 110 10.49 -16.14 -2.89
CA ALA A 110 9.80 -16.45 -4.14
C ALA A 110 10.13 -17.88 -4.60
N ARG A 111 9.10 -18.61 -5.05
CA ARG A 111 9.26 -19.96 -5.62
C ARG A 111 9.25 -19.99 -7.15
N ILE A 112 8.81 -18.89 -7.78
CA ILE A 112 8.81 -18.72 -9.24
C ILE A 112 9.57 -17.45 -9.58
N TRP A 113 10.59 -17.60 -10.44
CA TRP A 113 11.46 -16.52 -10.93
C TRP A 113 11.05 -16.02 -12.32
N GLN A 114 9.81 -16.27 -12.75
CA GLN A 114 9.34 -15.84 -14.06
C GLN A 114 9.27 -14.32 -14.15
N GLN A 115 9.75 -13.79 -15.27
CA GLN A 115 9.60 -12.38 -15.62
C GLN A 115 8.11 -12.02 -15.64
N ILE A 116 7.77 -10.89 -15.04
CA ILE A 116 6.42 -10.33 -15.04
C ILE A 116 6.06 -10.00 -16.49
N GLY A 117 5.40 -10.91 -17.19
CA GLY A 117 5.05 -10.70 -18.59
C GLY A 117 3.86 -11.50 -19.13
N LYS A 118 3.54 -12.65 -18.57
CA LYS A 118 2.34 -13.43 -18.96
C LYS A 118 1.82 -14.27 -17.81
N PRO A 119 0.53 -14.21 -17.46
CA PRO A 119 -0.06 -15.12 -16.47
C PRO A 119 -0.02 -16.57 -17.02
N PRO A 120 0.38 -17.57 -16.20
CA PRO A 120 0.59 -18.94 -16.67
C PRO A 120 -0.70 -19.73 -16.99
N PHE A 121 -1.87 -19.11 -16.90
CA PHE A 121 -3.16 -19.80 -16.98
C PHE A 121 -3.94 -19.68 -18.29
N PHE A 122 -3.35 -19.12 -19.36
CA PHE A 122 -3.97 -19.18 -20.69
C PHE A 122 -3.06 -19.86 -21.71
N LYS A 123 -2.81 -21.18 -21.54
CA LYS A 123 -2.61 -22.01 -22.72
C LYS A 123 -4.00 -22.36 -23.24
N LYS A 124 -4.38 -21.78 -24.38
CA LYS A 124 -5.48 -22.26 -25.20
C LYS A 124 -5.34 -23.75 -25.39
N GLN A 125 -6.31 -24.52 -24.92
CA GLN A 125 -6.58 -25.84 -25.53
C GLN A 125 -7.24 -25.55 -26.87
N LEU A 126 -6.57 -25.87 -27.92
CA LEU A 126 -7.12 -26.23 -29.21
C LEU A 126 -7.20 -27.75 -29.26
#